data_b8f053606d27886a9c7453d18cabfee2
#
_entry.id   b8f053606d27886a9c7453d18cabfee2
#
_cell.length_a   1.000
_cell.length_b   1.000
_cell.length_c   1.000
_cell.angle_alpha   90.00
_cell.angle_beta   90.00
_cell.angle_gamma   90.00
#
_symmetry.space_group_name_H-M   'P 1'
#
loop_
_entity.id
_entity.type
_entity.pdbx_description
1 polymer ?
#
loop_
_entity_poly.entity_id
_entity_poly.type
_entity_poly.pdbx_seq_one_letter_code
_entity_poly.pdbx_strand_id
1 'polypeptide(L)'
;MRIHLYASALLEKDDYKSKFINILQHYLSLSPNVVLTAENPDIVHVFDGKDKRNITYSAKLYNMEIPVLLSPLNSFLPWNNHRKKAKKGVLKPKKYPIVKFVIAFHASGQLEYNQLTTLADGKNTRLIENSVITNSITDELMAQQFVEYYKEILVIHDQFIKEKINQKVSKLITSDVDVNGSMKKLCSMFLYIEYLYRRHNIPFSILQELSTIMFEAEYNEDKFAEYLEILKITNFVASLESVLFSRSLLTEGFMPIAFKEGKLADKIENLITNYSK
;
A
#
# COMPACT_ATOMS: atom_id res chain seq x y z
N MET A 1 -8.79 4.80 -7.93
CA MET A 1 -8.36 3.90 -6.82
C MET A 1 -8.94 2.51 -7.05
N ARG A 2 -8.06 1.48 -7.08
CA ARG A 2 -8.44 0.08 -7.30
C ARG A 2 -8.54 -0.62 -5.96
N ILE A 3 -9.71 -1.18 -5.65
CA ILE A 3 -9.99 -1.83 -4.36
C ILE A 3 -10.37 -3.28 -4.59
N HIS A 4 -9.78 -4.18 -3.80
CA HIS A 4 -10.23 -5.57 -3.74
C HIS A 4 -10.92 -5.84 -2.40
N LEU A 5 -12.19 -6.18 -2.44
CA LEU A 5 -12.95 -6.67 -1.28
C LEU A 5 -12.77 -8.18 -1.18
N TYR A 6 -12.10 -8.67 -0.14
CA TYR A 6 -11.80 -10.09 0.03
C TYR A 6 -12.48 -10.69 1.26
N ALA A 7 -13.37 -11.63 1.01
CA ALA A 7 -14.12 -12.35 2.03
C ALA A 7 -14.17 -13.86 1.72
N SER A 8 -13.25 -14.61 2.26
CA SER A 8 -13.04 -16.04 1.88
C SER A 8 -14.20 -17.00 2.16
N ALA A 9 -15.14 -16.62 3.03
CA ALA A 9 -16.22 -17.52 3.47
C ALA A 9 -17.53 -16.83 3.85
N LEU A 10 -17.62 -15.51 3.75
CA LEU A 10 -18.75 -14.75 4.26
C LEU A 10 -19.86 -14.55 3.23
N LEU A 11 -19.56 -14.59 1.95
CA LEU A 11 -20.52 -14.32 0.88
C LEU A 11 -21.56 -15.43 0.65
N GLU A 12 -21.32 -16.62 1.23
CA GLU A 12 -22.21 -17.79 1.11
C GLU A 12 -23.30 -17.84 2.20
N LYS A 13 -23.30 -16.91 3.16
CA LYS A 13 -24.20 -16.89 4.32
C LYS A 13 -25.13 -15.68 4.26
N ASP A 14 -26.41 -15.90 4.51
CA ASP A 14 -27.36 -14.81 4.71
C ASP A 14 -27.28 -14.30 6.15
N ASP A 15 -26.19 -13.65 6.50
CA ASP A 15 -25.96 -12.99 7.79
C ASP A 15 -25.66 -11.49 7.59
N TYR A 16 -25.65 -10.76 8.72
CA TYR A 16 -25.38 -9.31 8.68
C TYR A 16 -24.01 -8.96 8.07
N LYS A 17 -23.03 -9.86 8.11
CA LYS A 17 -21.70 -9.65 7.57
C LYS A 17 -21.72 -9.66 6.03
N SER A 18 -22.43 -10.66 5.47
CA SER A 18 -22.63 -10.75 4.04
C SER A 18 -23.43 -9.56 3.51
N LYS A 19 -24.48 -9.15 4.24
CA LYS A 19 -25.25 -7.93 3.90
C LYS A 19 -24.37 -6.68 3.90
N PHE A 20 -23.53 -6.51 4.92
CA PHE A 20 -22.60 -5.40 5.00
C PHE A 20 -21.64 -5.36 3.80
N ILE A 21 -21.03 -6.50 3.45
CA ILE A 21 -20.08 -6.59 2.32
C ILE A 21 -20.79 -6.29 1.00
N ASN A 22 -22.00 -6.83 0.79
CA ASN A 22 -22.77 -6.61 -0.43
C ASN A 22 -23.19 -5.15 -0.59
N ILE A 23 -23.63 -4.50 0.49
CA ILE A 23 -23.94 -3.07 0.51
C ILE A 23 -22.71 -2.25 0.17
N LEU A 24 -21.58 -2.53 0.86
CA LEU A 24 -20.35 -1.81 0.61
C LEU A 24 -19.89 -1.99 -0.85
N GLN A 25 -19.94 -3.21 -1.39
CA GLN A 25 -19.60 -3.51 -2.78
C GLN A 25 -20.49 -2.71 -3.74
N HIS A 26 -21.81 -2.69 -3.49
CA HIS A 26 -22.77 -1.96 -4.33
C HIS A 26 -22.44 -0.46 -4.39
N TYR A 27 -22.34 0.20 -3.25
CA TYR A 27 -22.11 1.65 -3.22
C TYR A 27 -20.71 2.06 -3.66
N LEU A 28 -19.69 1.23 -3.40
CA LEU A 28 -18.35 1.47 -3.94
C LEU A 28 -18.32 1.36 -5.47
N SER A 29 -19.10 0.46 -6.07
CA SER A 29 -19.19 0.34 -7.53
C SER A 29 -19.85 1.54 -8.21
N LEU A 30 -20.64 2.31 -7.48
CA LEU A 30 -21.25 3.56 -7.94
C LEU A 30 -20.32 4.77 -7.80
N SER A 31 -19.23 4.64 -7.04
CA SER A 31 -18.30 5.74 -6.82
C SER A 31 -17.39 5.95 -8.04
N PRO A 32 -17.36 7.16 -8.66
CA PRO A 32 -16.65 7.41 -9.92
C PRO A 32 -15.12 7.25 -9.82
N ASN A 33 -14.60 7.33 -8.60
CA ASN A 33 -13.15 7.26 -8.35
C ASN A 33 -12.68 5.90 -7.81
N VAL A 34 -13.57 4.89 -7.84
CA VAL A 34 -13.33 3.55 -7.33
C VAL A 34 -13.51 2.52 -8.44
N VAL A 35 -12.57 1.60 -8.53
CA VAL A 35 -12.65 0.42 -9.41
C VAL A 35 -12.50 -0.81 -8.52
N LEU A 36 -13.54 -1.62 -8.46
CA LEU A 36 -13.50 -2.90 -7.73
C LEU A 36 -12.82 -3.96 -8.61
N THR A 37 -11.66 -4.43 -8.19
CA THR A 37 -10.89 -5.42 -8.96
C THR A 37 -9.95 -6.22 -8.07
N ALA A 38 -9.75 -7.49 -8.41
CA ALA A 38 -8.72 -8.34 -7.81
C ALA A 38 -7.35 -8.17 -8.51
N GLU A 39 -7.32 -7.55 -9.70
CA GLU A 39 -6.10 -7.36 -10.47
C GLU A 39 -5.40 -6.06 -10.05
N ASN A 40 -4.16 -6.20 -9.62
CA ASN A 40 -3.29 -5.08 -9.19
C ASN A 40 -4.01 -4.05 -8.29
N PRO A 41 -4.68 -4.47 -7.19
CA PRO A 41 -5.41 -3.54 -6.33
C PRO A 41 -4.44 -2.56 -5.65
N ASP A 42 -4.87 -1.32 -5.47
CA ASP A 42 -4.12 -0.33 -4.69
C ASP A 42 -4.21 -0.64 -3.19
N ILE A 43 -5.36 -1.16 -2.74
CA ILE A 43 -5.63 -1.61 -1.38
C ILE A 43 -6.52 -2.85 -1.39
N VAL A 44 -6.32 -3.74 -0.43
CA VAL A 44 -7.20 -4.89 -0.19
C VAL A 44 -7.92 -4.74 1.15
N HIS A 45 -9.24 -4.82 1.12
CA HIS A 45 -10.07 -4.83 2.31
C HIS A 45 -10.45 -6.27 2.64
N VAL A 46 -9.94 -6.80 3.74
CA VAL A 46 -10.16 -8.18 4.20
C VAL A 46 -11.22 -8.19 5.30
N PHE A 47 -12.16 -9.12 5.21
CA PHE A 47 -13.23 -9.30 6.19
C PHE A 47 -13.04 -10.59 6.97
N ASP A 48 -13.18 -10.54 8.30
CA ASP A 48 -12.92 -11.60 9.27
C ASP A 48 -11.42 -11.95 9.46
N GLY A 49 -10.93 -11.61 10.64
CA GLY A 49 -9.52 -11.81 11.02
C GLY A 49 -9.17 -13.20 11.54
N LYS A 50 -10.11 -14.14 11.65
CA LYS A 50 -9.89 -15.49 12.20
C LYS A 50 -9.75 -16.58 11.14
N ASP A 51 -10.28 -16.37 9.94
CA ASP A 51 -10.18 -17.34 8.86
C ASP A 51 -8.71 -17.50 8.42
N LYS A 52 -8.25 -18.75 8.36
CA LYS A 52 -6.86 -19.05 7.96
C LYS A 52 -6.52 -18.59 6.55
N ARG A 53 -7.48 -18.62 5.63
CA ARG A 53 -7.31 -18.15 4.24
C ARG A 53 -7.06 -16.65 4.22
N ASN A 54 -7.81 -15.88 5.03
CA ASN A 54 -7.62 -14.44 5.16
C ASN A 54 -6.24 -14.10 5.74
N ILE A 55 -5.78 -14.86 6.75
CA ILE A 55 -4.45 -14.69 7.34
C ILE A 55 -3.36 -14.97 6.29
N THR A 56 -3.46 -16.08 5.57
CA THR A 56 -2.49 -16.46 4.53
C THR A 56 -2.46 -15.45 3.38
N TYR A 57 -3.65 -15.00 2.95
CA TYR A 57 -3.75 -14.00 1.89
C TYR A 57 -3.17 -12.64 2.32
N SER A 58 -3.48 -12.18 3.53
CA SER A 58 -2.91 -10.94 4.08
C SER A 58 -1.38 -11.03 4.21
N ALA A 59 -0.83 -12.19 4.59
CA ALA A 59 0.62 -12.39 4.63
C ALA A 59 1.26 -12.30 3.24
N LYS A 60 0.60 -12.85 2.20
CA LYS A 60 1.05 -12.73 0.81
C LYS A 60 1.04 -11.26 0.37
N LEU A 61 -0.03 -10.53 0.64
CA LEU A 61 -0.16 -9.11 0.29
C LEU A 61 0.90 -8.25 1.00
N TYR A 62 1.16 -8.52 2.27
CA TYR A 62 2.21 -7.85 3.04
C TYR A 62 3.59 -8.01 2.38
N ASN A 63 3.93 -9.22 1.93
CA ASN A 63 5.19 -9.47 1.21
C ASN A 63 5.23 -8.80 -0.18
N MET A 64 4.09 -8.54 -0.78
CA MET A 64 3.95 -7.79 -2.04
C MET A 64 3.85 -6.28 -1.83
N GLU A 65 3.97 -5.81 -0.59
CA GLU A 65 3.83 -4.39 -0.22
C GLU A 65 2.48 -3.79 -0.64
N ILE A 66 1.41 -4.60 -0.57
CA ILE A 66 0.03 -4.17 -0.82
C ILE A 66 -0.63 -3.89 0.53
N PRO A 67 -1.15 -2.67 0.78
CA PRO A 67 -1.79 -2.34 2.05
C PRO A 67 -3.08 -3.13 2.24
N VAL A 68 -3.26 -3.61 3.47
CA VAL A 68 -4.44 -4.38 3.89
C VAL A 68 -5.19 -3.63 4.97
N LEU A 69 -6.47 -3.31 4.72
CA LEU A 69 -7.44 -2.93 5.74
C LEU A 69 -8.14 -4.18 6.24
N LEU A 70 -8.29 -4.34 7.54
CA LEU A 70 -9.06 -5.43 8.15
C LEU A 70 -10.34 -4.92 8.82
N SER A 71 -11.48 -5.47 8.41
CA SER A 71 -12.74 -5.41 9.15
C SER A 71 -12.98 -6.75 9.85
N PRO A 72 -12.76 -6.87 11.16
CA PRO A 72 -12.99 -8.12 11.87
C PRO A 72 -14.48 -8.49 11.99
N LEU A 73 -15.38 -7.51 11.84
CA LEU A 73 -16.83 -7.70 11.95
C LEU A 73 -17.22 -8.45 13.22
N ASN A 74 -16.78 -7.93 14.37
CA ASN A 74 -16.96 -8.47 15.71
C ASN A 74 -16.29 -9.83 15.96
N SER A 75 -15.52 -10.37 15.01
CA SER A 75 -14.89 -11.68 15.19
C SER A 75 -13.87 -11.74 16.34
N PHE A 76 -13.27 -10.60 16.70
CA PHE A 76 -12.29 -10.52 17.79
C PHE A 76 -12.91 -10.29 19.17
N LEU A 77 -14.19 -9.92 19.23
CA LEU A 77 -14.85 -9.67 20.52
C LEU A 77 -14.81 -10.91 21.43
N PRO A 78 -14.69 -10.73 22.76
CA PRO A 78 -14.45 -11.81 23.70
C PRO A 78 -15.52 -12.92 23.68
N TRP A 79 -16.79 -12.55 23.50
CA TRP A 79 -17.90 -13.49 23.43
C TRP A 79 -17.95 -14.33 22.13
N ASN A 80 -17.32 -13.86 21.08
CA ASN A 80 -17.15 -14.63 19.84
C ASN A 80 -15.94 -15.58 19.88
N ASN A 81 -15.23 -15.60 21.00
CA ASN A 81 -14.19 -16.56 21.28
C ASN A 81 -14.80 -17.72 22.07
N HIS A 82 -15.22 -18.82 21.42
CA HIS A 82 -15.57 -20.04 22.11
C HIS A 82 -14.40 -20.46 23.00
N ARG A 83 -14.50 -20.16 24.29
CA ARG A 83 -13.50 -20.56 25.28
C ARG A 83 -13.54 -22.07 25.42
N LYS A 84 -12.57 -22.77 24.87
CA LYS A 84 -12.19 -24.06 25.48
C LYS A 84 -11.80 -23.71 26.90
N LYS A 85 -12.47 -24.39 27.90
CA LYS A 85 -12.27 -24.20 29.35
C LYS A 85 -10.79 -23.98 29.63
N ALA A 86 -10.41 -22.78 30.07
CA ALA A 86 -9.04 -22.47 30.45
C ALA A 86 -8.66 -23.35 31.63
N LYS A 87 -7.71 -24.28 31.43
CA LYS A 87 -6.99 -24.87 32.54
C LYS A 87 -6.39 -23.74 33.37
N LYS A 88 -6.55 -23.78 34.71
CA LYS A 88 -6.04 -22.78 35.64
C LYS A 88 -4.60 -22.41 35.32
N GLY A 89 -4.39 -21.22 34.76
CA GLY A 89 -3.09 -20.65 34.39
C GLY A 89 -3.27 -19.28 33.75
N VAL A 90 -2.32 -18.39 33.96
CA VAL A 90 -2.28 -17.00 33.52
C VAL A 90 -2.86 -16.85 32.09
N LEU A 91 -3.94 -16.08 31.97
CA LEU A 91 -4.58 -15.76 30.70
C LEU A 91 -3.58 -14.93 29.83
N LYS A 92 -2.84 -15.59 28.95
CA LYS A 92 -2.06 -14.87 27.94
C LYS A 92 -3.05 -14.19 26.98
N PRO A 93 -2.84 -12.91 26.67
CA PRO A 93 -3.67 -12.20 25.70
C PRO A 93 -3.67 -12.97 24.38
N LYS A 94 -4.84 -13.15 23.78
CA LYS A 94 -4.98 -13.90 22.53
C LYS A 94 -4.34 -13.11 21.41
N LYS A 95 -3.25 -13.63 20.84
CA LYS A 95 -2.60 -13.04 19.66
C LYS A 95 -3.39 -13.44 18.41
N TYR A 96 -3.72 -12.47 17.59
CA TYR A 96 -4.32 -12.67 16.28
C TYR A 96 -3.22 -12.51 15.21
N PRO A 97 -2.80 -13.59 14.53
CA PRO A 97 -1.66 -13.54 13.60
C PRO A 97 -1.83 -12.51 12.47
N ILE A 98 -3.07 -12.29 12.01
CA ILE A 98 -3.39 -11.36 10.92
C ILE A 98 -2.99 -9.91 11.25
N VAL A 99 -2.99 -9.53 12.53
CA VAL A 99 -2.63 -8.17 12.98
C VAL A 99 -1.24 -7.74 12.48
N LYS A 100 -0.32 -8.68 12.27
CA LYS A 100 1.01 -8.39 11.77
C LYS A 100 1.03 -7.93 10.31
N PHE A 101 0.04 -8.34 9.53
CA PHE A 101 0.01 -8.22 8.07
C PHE A 101 -0.91 -7.11 7.58
N VAL A 102 -1.62 -6.43 8.48
CA VAL A 102 -2.54 -5.34 8.14
C VAL A 102 -1.96 -4.00 8.56
N ILE A 103 -2.28 -2.96 7.81
CA ILE A 103 -1.81 -1.59 8.09
C ILE A 103 -2.85 -0.80 8.87
N ALA A 104 -4.13 -1.16 8.73
CA ALA A 104 -5.23 -0.44 9.34
C ALA A 104 -6.39 -1.38 9.72
N PHE A 105 -7.23 -0.92 10.64
CA PHE A 105 -8.42 -1.63 11.12
C PHE A 105 -9.66 -0.76 10.97
N HIS A 106 -10.76 -1.39 10.58
CA HIS A 106 -12.10 -0.82 10.69
C HIS A 106 -12.83 -1.51 11.84
N ALA A 107 -13.51 -0.70 12.65
CA ALA A 107 -14.45 -1.13 13.69
C ALA A 107 -15.88 -0.75 13.29
N SER A 108 -16.81 -1.69 13.38
CA SER A 108 -18.23 -1.50 13.06
C SER A 108 -19.08 -0.99 14.23
N GLY A 109 -18.46 -0.77 15.40
CA GLY A 109 -19.10 -0.22 16.59
C GLY A 109 -18.10 0.08 17.71
N GLN A 110 -18.52 0.85 18.71
CA GLN A 110 -17.64 1.37 19.77
C GLN A 110 -16.92 0.27 20.56
N LEU A 111 -17.58 -0.86 20.85
CA LEU A 111 -16.96 -1.96 21.60
C LEU A 111 -15.83 -2.62 20.80
N GLU A 112 -16.03 -2.81 19.50
CA GLU A 112 -15.00 -3.34 18.61
C GLU A 112 -13.84 -2.34 18.47
N TYR A 113 -14.14 -1.04 18.36
CA TYR A 113 -13.15 0.03 18.30
C TYR A 113 -12.23 0.01 19.52
N ASN A 114 -12.80 0.00 20.73
CA ASN A 114 -12.02 -0.02 21.97
C ASN A 114 -11.12 -1.27 22.07
N GLN A 115 -11.58 -2.38 21.56
CA GLN A 115 -10.78 -3.61 21.52
C GLN A 115 -9.68 -3.56 20.47
N LEU A 116 -9.98 -3.05 19.28
CA LEU A 116 -9.01 -2.96 18.21
C LEU A 116 -7.89 -1.96 18.53
N THR A 117 -8.17 -0.84 19.13
CA THR A 117 -7.15 0.13 19.58
C THR A 117 -6.15 -0.50 20.55
N THR A 118 -6.60 -1.44 21.39
CA THR A 118 -5.72 -2.20 22.30
C THR A 118 -4.90 -3.26 21.55
N LEU A 119 -5.46 -3.88 20.49
CA LEU A 119 -4.81 -4.96 19.73
C LEU A 119 -3.92 -4.43 18.62
N ALA A 120 -4.22 -3.24 18.11
CA ALA A 120 -3.63 -2.69 16.89
C ALA A 120 -2.19 -2.19 17.07
N ASP A 121 -1.70 -2.06 18.30
CA ASP A 121 -0.33 -1.65 18.61
C ASP A 121 0.08 -0.37 17.85
N GLY A 122 -0.76 0.68 17.94
CA GLY A 122 -0.55 1.97 17.29
C GLY A 122 -0.95 2.05 15.80
N LYS A 123 -1.46 0.98 15.19
CA LYS A 123 -1.97 1.03 13.81
C LYS A 123 -3.25 1.82 13.73
N ASN A 124 -3.46 2.47 12.58
CA ASN A 124 -4.66 3.26 12.32
C ASN A 124 -5.92 2.41 12.49
N THR A 125 -6.83 2.89 13.32
CA THR A 125 -8.12 2.24 13.59
C THR A 125 -9.22 3.27 13.47
N ARG A 126 -10.20 3.04 12.59
CA ARG A 126 -11.33 3.95 12.37
C ARG A 126 -12.64 3.26 12.72
N LEU A 127 -13.48 3.98 13.42
CA LEU A 127 -14.87 3.59 13.65
C LEU A 127 -15.70 4.11 12.47
N ILE A 128 -16.33 3.19 11.73
CA ILE A 128 -17.36 3.46 10.74
C ILE A 128 -18.54 2.56 11.10
N GLU A 129 -19.64 3.16 11.51
CA GLU A 129 -20.81 2.39 11.94
C GLU A 129 -21.36 1.53 10.81
N ASN A 130 -21.84 0.35 11.15
CA ASN A 130 -22.43 -0.56 10.19
C ASN A 130 -23.92 -0.26 9.98
N SER A 131 -24.29 0.23 8.83
CA SER A 131 -25.67 0.58 8.45
C SER A 131 -26.66 -0.60 8.55
N VAL A 132 -26.17 -1.83 8.42
CA VAL A 132 -27.02 -3.04 8.57
C VAL A 132 -27.44 -3.28 10.02
N ILE A 133 -26.68 -2.77 11.00
CA ILE A 133 -26.90 -3.00 12.42
C ILE A 133 -27.51 -1.76 13.09
N THR A 134 -27.11 -0.58 12.63
CA THR A 134 -27.50 0.70 13.24
C THR A 134 -28.30 1.54 12.23
N ASN A 135 -29.31 2.25 12.71
CA ASN A 135 -30.07 3.20 11.90
C ASN A 135 -29.43 4.63 11.94
N SER A 136 -28.22 4.75 12.50
CA SER A 136 -27.55 6.03 12.68
C SER A 136 -26.84 6.52 11.42
N ILE A 137 -26.59 5.63 10.46
CA ILE A 137 -25.88 5.94 9.21
C ILE A 137 -26.59 5.29 8.03
N THR A 138 -26.62 6.00 6.90
CA THR A 138 -27.10 5.40 5.63
C THR A 138 -26.03 4.55 4.96
N ASP A 139 -26.46 3.63 4.11
CA ASP A 139 -25.54 2.76 3.34
C ASP A 139 -24.57 3.57 2.48
N GLU A 140 -25.08 4.63 1.84
CA GLU A 140 -24.29 5.54 1.01
C GLU A 140 -23.23 6.29 1.82
N LEU A 141 -23.63 6.87 2.97
CA LEU A 141 -22.69 7.61 3.83
C LEU A 141 -21.62 6.69 4.42
N MET A 142 -22.00 5.46 4.79
CA MET A 142 -21.04 4.44 5.22
C MET A 142 -19.99 4.18 4.12
N ALA A 143 -20.43 3.96 2.88
CA ALA A 143 -19.53 3.72 1.76
C ALA A 143 -18.62 4.93 1.45
N GLN A 144 -19.15 6.16 1.54
CA GLN A 144 -18.36 7.39 1.40
C GLN A 144 -17.27 7.49 2.46
N GLN A 145 -17.58 7.18 3.73
CA GLN A 145 -16.56 7.14 4.81
C GLN A 145 -15.48 6.09 4.55
N PHE A 146 -15.81 4.94 3.95
CA PHE A 146 -14.83 3.97 3.52
C PHE A 146 -13.93 4.48 2.40
N VAL A 147 -14.46 5.19 1.40
CA VAL A 147 -13.67 5.80 0.32
C VAL A 147 -12.64 6.78 0.90
N GLU A 148 -13.03 7.62 1.86
CA GLU A 148 -12.13 8.53 2.55
C GLU A 148 -11.07 7.76 3.35
N TYR A 149 -11.46 6.71 4.05
CA TYR A 149 -10.55 5.90 4.84
C TYR A 149 -9.53 5.16 3.96
N TYR A 150 -9.95 4.64 2.81
CA TYR A 150 -9.01 4.03 1.86
C TYR A 150 -7.96 5.04 1.36
N LYS A 151 -8.36 6.27 1.04
CA LYS A 151 -7.43 7.33 0.64
C LYS A 151 -6.40 7.63 1.75
N GLU A 152 -6.85 7.75 2.99
CA GLU A 152 -5.98 7.96 4.15
C GLU A 152 -4.98 6.81 4.32
N ILE A 153 -5.44 5.56 4.23
CA ILE A 153 -4.57 4.37 4.33
C ILE A 153 -3.52 4.36 3.22
N LEU A 154 -3.87 4.74 2.00
CA LEU A 154 -2.92 4.80 0.89
C LEU A 154 -1.84 5.86 1.13
N VAL A 155 -2.18 7.01 1.69
CA VAL A 155 -1.21 8.04 2.07
C VAL A 155 -0.26 7.54 3.16
N ILE A 156 -0.78 6.91 4.22
CA ILE A 156 0.03 6.33 5.31
C ILE A 156 0.96 5.24 4.76
N HIS A 157 0.45 4.39 3.88
CA HIS A 157 1.24 3.32 3.27
C HIS A 157 2.35 3.87 2.36
N ASP A 158 2.06 4.90 1.58
CA ASP A 158 3.05 5.55 0.73
C ASP A 158 4.21 6.14 1.55
N GLN A 159 3.89 6.83 2.64
CA GLN A 159 4.88 7.34 3.58
C GLN A 159 5.74 6.21 4.18
N PHE A 160 5.11 5.12 4.61
CA PHE A 160 5.81 3.94 5.12
C PHE A 160 6.79 3.35 4.09
N ILE A 161 6.39 3.25 2.81
CA ILE A 161 7.26 2.75 1.73
C ILE A 161 8.45 3.70 1.51
N LYS A 162 8.21 5.02 1.45
CA LYS A 162 9.26 6.03 1.30
C LYS A 162 10.27 5.96 2.45
N GLU A 163 9.80 5.86 3.69
CA GLU A 163 10.67 5.70 4.87
C GLU A 163 11.50 4.42 4.81
N LYS A 164 10.89 3.29 4.43
CA LYS A 164 11.58 2.00 4.27
C LYS A 164 12.68 2.08 3.21
N ILE A 165 12.40 2.72 2.08
CA ILE A 165 13.37 2.96 1.00
C ILE A 165 14.52 3.84 1.51
N ASN A 166 14.20 4.97 2.14
CA ASN A 166 15.20 5.90 2.67
C ASN A 166 16.10 5.22 3.72
N GLN A 167 15.54 4.39 4.60
CA GLN A 167 16.34 3.61 5.56
C GLN A 167 17.27 2.61 4.87
N LYS A 168 16.81 1.95 3.80
CA LYS A 168 17.64 1.03 3.00
C LYS A 168 18.80 1.77 2.35
N VAL A 169 18.53 2.88 1.70
CA VAL A 169 19.53 3.71 1.01
C VAL A 169 20.53 4.32 2.00
N SER A 170 20.07 4.85 3.12
CA SER A 170 20.94 5.46 4.15
C SER A 170 21.89 4.46 4.83
N LYS A 171 21.53 3.18 4.86
CA LYS A 171 22.42 2.12 5.34
C LYS A 171 23.53 1.77 4.34
N LEU A 172 23.27 2.00 3.05
CA LEU A 172 24.19 1.70 1.97
C LEU A 172 25.15 2.86 1.70
N ILE A 173 24.61 4.07 1.61
CA ILE A 173 25.34 5.29 1.23
C ILE A 173 25.63 6.09 2.50
N THR A 174 26.92 6.26 2.85
CA THR A 174 27.34 7.05 4.01
C THR A 174 27.50 8.53 3.67
N SER A 175 27.50 9.38 4.69
CA SER A 175 27.67 10.84 4.51
C SER A 175 29.05 11.23 3.99
N ASP A 176 30.09 10.40 4.24
CA ASP A 176 31.45 10.66 3.77
C ASP A 176 31.59 10.53 2.25
N VAL A 177 30.70 9.74 1.64
CA VAL A 177 30.67 9.52 0.17
C VAL A 177 29.68 10.45 -0.51
N ASP A 178 28.62 10.84 0.18
CA ASP A 178 27.50 11.64 -0.33
C ASP A 178 27.29 12.88 0.55
N VAL A 179 28.23 13.82 0.48
CA VAL A 179 28.26 15.04 1.30
C VAL A 179 26.98 15.88 1.13
N ASN A 180 26.52 16.01 -0.12
CA ASN A 180 25.33 16.82 -0.45
C ASN A 180 24.01 16.04 -0.36
N GLY A 181 24.05 14.74 -0.11
CA GLY A 181 22.86 13.89 -0.05
C GLY A 181 22.23 13.59 -1.41
N SER A 182 22.83 14.02 -2.52
CA SER A 182 22.30 13.87 -3.88
C SER A 182 22.15 12.41 -4.30
N MET A 183 23.16 11.56 -4.04
CA MET A 183 23.13 10.13 -4.37
C MET A 183 22.02 9.41 -3.57
N LYS A 184 21.87 9.72 -2.27
CA LYS A 184 20.77 9.16 -1.44
C LYS A 184 19.42 9.53 -2.01
N LYS A 185 19.23 10.80 -2.37
CA LYS A 185 17.99 11.31 -2.91
C LYS A 185 17.63 10.63 -4.22
N LEU A 186 18.57 10.53 -5.16
CA LEU A 186 18.39 9.86 -6.45
C LEU A 186 18.12 8.38 -6.30
N CYS A 187 18.94 7.63 -5.53
CA CYS A 187 18.71 6.21 -5.28
C CYS A 187 17.34 5.94 -4.63
N SER A 188 16.91 6.79 -3.70
CA SER A 188 15.60 6.68 -3.07
C SER A 188 14.48 6.93 -4.07
N MET A 189 14.62 7.92 -4.96
CA MET A 189 13.63 8.23 -5.99
C MET A 189 13.54 7.10 -7.02
N PHE A 190 14.65 6.57 -7.52
CA PHE A 190 14.65 5.45 -8.46
C PHE A 190 14.00 4.19 -7.86
N LEU A 191 14.32 3.84 -6.61
CA LEU A 191 13.67 2.72 -5.91
C LEU A 191 12.18 2.95 -5.71
N TYR A 192 11.77 4.20 -5.44
CA TYR A 192 10.36 4.53 -5.30
C TYR A 192 9.61 4.43 -6.64
N ILE A 193 10.21 4.87 -7.75
CA ILE A 193 9.61 4.71 -9.09
C ILE A 193 9.57 3.23 -9.48
N GLU A 194 10.58 2.43 -9.15
CA GLU A 194 10.55 0.98 -9.34
C GLU A 194 9.40 0.33 -8.54
N TYR A 195 9.17 0.78 -7.31
CA TYR A 195 8.00 0.35 -6.53
C TYR A 195 6.69 0.71 -7.23
N LEU A 196 6.53 1.96 -7.72
CA LEU A 196 5.34 2.39 -8.46
C LEU A 196 5.15 1.60 -9.77
N TYR A 197 6.24 1.29 -10.47
CA TYR A 197 6.24 0.42 -11.64
C TYR A 197 5.66 -0.97 -11.30
N ARG A 198 6.13 -1.59 -10.22
CA ARG A 198 5.60 -2.88 -9.74
C ARG A 198 4.12 -2.79 -9.31
N ARG A 199 3.66 -1.60 -8.96
CA ARG A 199 2.24 -1.29 -8.64
C ARG A 199 1.41 -0.93 -9.86
N HIS A 200 1.98 -0.97 -11.07
CA HIS A 200 1.32 -0.59 -12.32
C HIS A 200 0.72 0.83 -12.30
N ASN A 201 1.40 1.77 -11.66
CA ASN A 201 0.93 3.16 -11.55
C ASN A 201 2.11 4.11 -11.34
N ILE A 202 2.58 4.77 -12.40
CA ILE A 202 3.64 5.78 -12.34
C ILE A 202 3.01 7.15 -12.64
N PRO A 203 2.78 8.01 -11.66
CA PRO A 203 2.30 9.37 -11.90
C PRO A 203 3.33 10.16 -12.70
N PHE A 204 2.89 10.89 -13.72
CA PHE A 204 3.78 11.73 -14.54
C PHE A 204 4.53 12.78 -13.69
N SER A 205 3.87 13.34 -12.68
CA SER A 205 4.49 14.30 -11.75
C SER A 205 5.74 13.79 -11.05
N ILE A 206 5.82 12.50 -10.76
CA ILE A 206 7.02 11.87 -10.15
C ILE A 206 8.21 11.86 -11.12
N LEU A 207 7.94 11.69 -12.43
CA LEU A 207 8.99 11.79 -13.45
C LEU A 207 9.51 13.21 -13.60
N GLN A 208 8.62 14.20 -13.51
CA GLN A 208 9.01 15.61 -13.49
C GLN A 208 9.86 15.96 -12.26
N GLU A 209 9.46 15.44 -11.08
CA GLU A 209 10.23 15.61 -9.84
C GLU A 209 11.62 14.96 -9.97
N LEU A 210 11.70 13.74 -10.48
CA LEU A 210 12.97 13.05 -10.74
C LEU A 210 13.86 13.87 -11.66
N SER A 211 13.32 14.33 -12.79
CA SER A 211 14.04 15.17 -13.76
C SER A 211 14.63 16.42 -13.09
N THR A 212 13.85 17.12 -12.27
CA THR A 212 14.33 18.31 -11.53
C THR A 212 15.48 17.94 -10.59
N ILE A 213 15.37 16.85 -9.85
CA ILE A 213 16.43 16.39 -8.95
C ILE A 213 17.70 16.04 -9.73
N MET A 214 17.58 15.38 -10.88
CA MET A 214 18.72 15.01 -11.72
C MET A 214 19.45 16.20 -12.30
N PHE A 215 18.74 17.29 -12.66
CA PHE A 215 19.35 18.54 -13.11
C PHE A 215 20.16 19.26 -12.02
N GLU A 216 19.74 19.13 -10.77
CA GLU A 216 20.36 19.81 -9.62
C GLU A 216 21.41 18.96 -8.90
N ALA A 217 21.47 17.66 -9.19
CA ALA A 217 22.27 16.71 -8.43
C ALA A 217 23.77 16.81 -8.81
N GLU A 218 24.61 16.95 -7.80
CA GLU A 218 26.07 16.83 -7.92
C GLU A 218 26.51 15.55 -7.21
N TYR A 219 27.12 14.62 -7.95
CA TYR A 219 27.57 13.32 -7.41
C TYR A 219 28.69 12.72 -8.28
N ASN A 220 29.39 11.73 -7.71
CA ASN A 220 30.36 10.95 -8.46
C ASN A 220 29.65 9.84 -9.24
N GLU A 221 29.71 9.90 -10.58
CA GLU A 221 28.99 8.97 -11.48
C GLU A 221 29.43 7.50 -11.28
N ASP A 222 30.74 7.23 -11.14
CA ASP A 222 31.24 5.87 -10.95
C ASP A 222 30.70 5.27 -9.67
N LYS A 223 30.72 6.03 -8.57
CA LYS A 223 30.16 5.62 -7.28
C LYS A 223 28.65 5.42 -7.35
N PHE A 224 27.96 6.29 -8.09
CA PHE A 224 26.52 6.17 -8.24
C PHE A 224 26.16 4.89 -9.02
N ALA A 225 26.87 4.60 -10.13
CA ALA A 225 26.68 3.37 -10.89
C ALA A 225 26.92 2.11 -10.01
N GLU A 226 27.97 2.10 -9.15
CA GLU A 226 28.23 1.04 -8.18
C GLU A 226 27.01 0.83 -7.24
N TYR A 227 26.42 1.90 -6.71
CA TYR A 227 25.24 1.79 -5.84
C TYR A 227 24.00 1.28 -6.57
N LEU A 228 23.78 1.65 -7.82
CA LEU A 228 22.69 1.10 -8.63
C LEU A 228 22.84 -0.42 -8.84
N GLU A 229 24.08 -0.91 -9.02
CA GLU A 229 24.36 -2.34 -9.11
C GLU A 229 24.08 -3.07 -7.78
N ILE A 230 24.55 -2.53 -6.65
CA ILE A 230 24.30 -3.11 -5.32
C ILE A 230 22.79 -3.14 -5.03
N LEU A 231 22.06 -2.11 -5.41
CA LEU A 231 20.60 -2.03 -5.29
C LEU A 231 19.86 -2.91 -6.29
N LYS A 232 20.55 -3.42 -7.34
CA LYS A 232 20.03 -4.26 -8.42
C LYS A 232 18.96 -3.57 -9.28
N ILE A 233 19.10 -2.26 -9.47
CA ILE A 233 18.16 -1.44 -10.25
C ILE A 233 18.78 -0.83 -11.52
N THR A 234 20.02 -1.10 -11.86
CA THR A 234 20.73 -0.52 -13.02
C THR A 234 19.94 -0.65 -14.31
N ASN A 235 19.42 -1.86 -14.64
CA ASN A 235 18.61 -2.05 -15.85
C ASN A 235 17.28 -1.28 -15.82
N PHE A 236 16.67 -1.13 -14.64
CA PHE A 236 15.45 -0.36 -14.48
C PHE A 236 15.73 1.13 -14.71
N VAL A 237 16.78 1.65 -14.09
CA VAL A 237 17.19 3.07 -14.23
C VAL A 237 17.53 3.39 -15.68
N ALA A 238 18.35 2.58 -16.35
CA ALA A 238 18.70 2.77 -17.76
C ALA A 238 17.44 2.80 -18.68
N SER A 239 16.43 1.98 -18.40
CA SER A 239 15.17 1.98 -19.16
C SER A 239 14.28 3.16 -18.81
N LEU A 240 14.30 3.61 -17.55
CA LEU A 240 13.57 4.82 -17.12
C LEU A 240 14.17 6.08 -17.75
N GLU A 241 15.50 6.18 -17.82
CA GLU A 241 16.20 7.28 -18.48
C GLU A 241 15.86 7.36 -19.97
N SER A 242 15.72 6.24 -20.66
CA SER A 242 15.19 6.20 -22.04
C SER A 242 13.80 6.83 -22.15
N VAL A 243 12.92 6.60 -21.18
CA VAL A 243 11.59 7.22 -21.12
C VAL A 243 11.68 8.72 -20.83
N LEU A 244 12.56 9.15 -19.92
CA LEU A 244 12.77 10.56 -19.63
C LEU A 244 13.30 11.30 -20.86
N PHE A 245 14.21 10.70 -21.62
CA PHE A 245 14.75 11.23 -22.86
C PHE A 245 13.67 11.37 -23.93
N SER A 246 12.92 10.30 -24.20
CA SER A 246 11.87 10.30 -25.21
C SER A 246 10.76 11.32 -24.95
N ARG A 247 10.53 11.67 -23.68
CA ARG A 247 9.57 12.69 -23.25
C ARG A 247 10.16 14.09 -23.11
N SER A 248 11.41 14.28 -23.50
CA SER A 248 12.13 15.56 -23.36
C SER A 248 12.16 16.09 -21.92
N LEU A 249 12.10 15.21 -20.94
CA LEU A 249 12.22 15.56 -19.51
C LEU A 249 13.69 15.65 -19.09
N LEU A 250 14.60 14.95 -19.77
CA LEU A 250 16.01 14.92 -19.46
C LEU A 250 16.83 14.80 -20.75
N THR A 251 18.04 15.35 -20.75
CA THR A 251 19.03 15.20 -21.83
C THR A 251 20.16 14.27 -21.39
N GLU A 252 20.86 13.64 -22.33
CA GLU A 252 21.94 12.67 -22.05
C GLU A 252 23.01 13.19 -21.08
N GLY A 253 23.35 14.47 -21.16
CA GLY A 253 24.37 15.08 -20.29
C GLY A 253 24.04 15.12 -18.79
N PHE A 254 22.81 14.75 -18.41
CA PHE A 254 22.36 14.69 -17.00
C PHE A 254 21.99 13.26 -16.57
N MET A 255 22.28 12.26 -17.41
CA MET A 255 21.99 10.86 -17.11
C MET A 255 23.21 10.21 -16.45
N PRO A 256 23.04 9.62 -15.24
CA PRO A 256 24.15 9.01 -14.51
C PRO A 256 24.69 7.73 -15.14
N ILE A 257 23.90 7.08 -16.01
CA ILE A 257 24.27 5.90 -16.75
C ILE A 257 23.76 5.98 -18.19
N ALA A 258 24.28 5.15 -19.08
CA ALA A 258 23.77 5.08 -20.45
C ALA A 258 22.34 4.54 -20.48
N PHE A 259 21.42 5.26 -21.10
CA PHE A 259 20.04 4.82 -21.24
C PHE A 259 19.91 3.59 -22.14
N LYS A 260 18.85 2.82 -21.92
CA LYS A 260 18.60 1.58 -22.63
C LYS A 260 17.17 1.53 -23.14
N GLU A 261 17.03 1.54 -24.44
CA GLU A 261 15.76 1.30 -25.12
C GLU A 261 15.35 -0.19 -25.07
N GLY A 262 14.05 -0.48 -25.22
CA GLY A 262 13.53 -1.82 -25.35
C GLY A 262 12.28 -2.09 -24.52
N LYS A 263 11.90 -3.36 -24.44
CA LYS A 263 10.62 -3.82 -23.85
C LYS A 263 10.36 -3.31 -22.42
N LEU A 264 11.39 -3.04 -21.63
CA LEU A 264 11.19 -2.53 -20.27
C LEU A 264 10.84 -1.03 -20.32
N ALA A 265 11.51 -0.25 -21.16
CA ALA A 265 11.18 1.16 -21.39
C ALA A 265 9.72 1.29 -21.91
N ASP A 266 9.32 0.47 -22.89
CA ASP A 266 7.94 0.45 -23.40
C ASP A 266 6.91 0.14 -22.29
N LYS A 267 7.24 -0.79 -21.39
CA LYS A 267 6.35 -1.13 -20.27
C LYS A 267 6.27 0.04 -19.27
N ILE A 268 7.37 0.69 -18.95
CA ILE A 268 7.38 1.87 -18.06
C ILE A 268 6.52 2.96 -18.68
N GLU A 269 6.73 3.26 -19.97
CA GLU A 269 5.98 4.26 -20.75
C GLU A 269 4.47 4.03 -20.68
N ASN A 270 4.02 2.78 -20.86
CA ASN A 270 2.60 2.41 -20.82
C ASN A 270 1.95 2.50 -19.44
N LEU A 271 2.74 2.60 -18.37
CA LEU A 271 2.24 2.69 -17.00
C LEU A 271 2.17 4.12 -16.47
N ILE A 272 2.60 5.10 -17.27
CA ILE A 272 2.55 6.51 -16.88
C ILE A 272 1.11 6.99 -16.90
N THR A 273 0.67 7.53 -15.76
CA THR A 273 -0.69 8.05 -15.55
C THR A 273 -0.70 9.56 -15.40
N ASN A 274 -1.86 10.17 -15.64
CA ASN A 274 -2.07 11.63 -15.52
C ASN A 274 -1.19 12.47 -16.47
N TYR A 275 -0.81 11.88 -17.60
CA TYR A 275 -0.18 12.61 -18.68
C TYR A 275 -1.27 13.11 -19.64
N SER A 276 -1.53 14.40 -19.63
CA SER A 276 -2.26 15.08 -20.71
C SER A 276 -1.28 15.41 -21.83
N LYS A 277 -1.45 14.76 -22.99
CA LYS A 277 -0.73 15.12 -24.22
C LYS A 277 -1.11 16.50 -24.67
#